data_3f89b51962187f7ee3bc943f69b9aff5
#
_entry.id   3f89b51962187f7ee3bc943f69b9aff5
#
_cell.length_a   1.000
_cell.length_b   1.000
_cell.length_c   1.000
_cell.angle_alpha   90.00
_cell.angle_beta   90.00
_cell.angle_gamma   90.00
#
_symmetry.space_group_name_H-M   'P 1'
#
loop_
_entity.id
_entity.type
_entity.pdbx_description
1 polymer ?
#
loop_
_entity_poly.entity_id
_entity_poly.type
_entity_poly.pdbx_seq_one_letter_code
_entity_poly.pdbx_strand_id
1 'polypeptide(L)'
;MPSKKQTLARWLCAAGLDRLGLRVQGLLGPSFVRALNYHDVPPERAQDFERQLAFYAERFDCYGVSDLRALYAGRPKSSRPGLILTFDDGLRSHADVVAPLLEQFGWTGWFMVPVAFVDTPPEEQVDFAAAHSIGHKNHVYDDARIALSWDDVRALSGKHVVGCHTWNHTRLADSLDAAALEEEIPRAKRRLEAELNQPVDVFAWVGGEEAAYSAQAARVIDDAGFDLSFMTNNAVIRPGDHPLQIQRTNVEAWDSEAVVRFQLSGLLDLGYRAKRRRVNRLTETR
;
A
#
# COMPACT_ATOMS: atom_id res chain seq x y z
N MET A 1 23.98 9.32 -10.84
CA MET A 1 24.06 8.10 -11.68
C MET A 1 22.75 7.31 -11.48
N PRO A 2 22.18 6.67 -12.53
CA PRO A 2 20.99 5.86 -12.34
C PRO A 2 21.28 4.68 -11.39
N SER A 3 20.31 4.34 -10.55
CA SER A 3 20.44 3.19 -9.64
C SER A 3 20.51 1.87 -10.44
N LYS A 4 21.04 0.81 -9.81
CA LYS A 4 21.05 -0.54 -10.44
C LYS A 4 19.64 -0.97 -10.88
N LYS A 5 18.60 -0.64 -10.07
CA LYS A 5 17.19 -0.87 -10.38
C LYS A 5 16.76 -0.14 -11.66
N GLN A 6 17.10 1.14 -11.78
CA GLN A 6 16.77 1.94 -12.98
C GLN A 6 17.49 1.43 -14.25
N THR A 7 18.77 1.06 -14.14
CA THR A 7 19.52 0.52 -15.27
C THR A 7 18.92 -0.80 -15.76
N LEU A 8 18.66 -1.74 -14.86
CA LEU A 8 18.03 -3.02 -15.17
C LEU A 8 16.65 -2.83 -15.82
N ALA A 9 15.80 -1.98 -15.23
CA ALA A 9 14.46 -1.70 -15.75
C ALA A 9 14.51 -1.15 -17.18
N ARG A 10 15.44 -0.21 -17.47
CA ARG A 10 15.62 0.33 -18.83
C ARG A 10 15.99 -0.75 -19.84
N TRP A 11 16.92 -1.65 -19.49
CA TRP A 11 17.32 -2.75 -20.36
C TRP A 11 16.17 -3.72 -20.64
N LEU A 12 15.43 -4.11 -19.62
CA LEU A 12 14.28 -5.02 -19.75
C LEU A 12 13.14 -4.39 -20.57
N CYS A 13 12.86 -3.10 -20.37
CA CYS A 13 11.87 -2.37 -21.18
C CYS A 13 12.35 -2.19 -22.63
N ALA A 14 13.63 -1.89 -22.87
CA ALA A 14 14.19 -1.80 -24.23
C ALA A 14 14.10 -3.14 -24.98
N ALA A 15 14.23 -4.25 -24.27
CA ALA A 15 14.05 -5.60 -24.81
C ALA A 15 12.57 -6.02 -24.95
N GLY A 16 11.60 -5.16 -24.56
CA GLY A 16 10.16 -5.44 -24.65
C GLY A 16 9.65 -6.47 -23.62
N LEU A 17 10.48 -6.88 -22.65
CA LEU A 17 10.12 -7.90 -21.68
C LEU A 17 9.03 -7.44 -20.71
N ASP A 18 8.91 -6.14 -20.43
CA ASP A 18 7.82 -5.54 -19.68
C ASP A 18 6.46 -5.74 -20.38
N ARG A 19 6.42 -5.48 -21.70
CA ARG A 19 5.20 -5.68 -22.53
C ARG A 19 4.82 -7.16 -22.61
N LEU A 20 5.82 -8.02 -22.77
CA LEU A 20 5.61 -9.46 -22.77
C LEU A 20 5.06 -9.92 -21.42
N GLY A 21 5.63 -9.44 -20.31
CA GLY A 21 5.18 -9.76 -18.97
C GLY A 21 3.72 -9.35 -18.72
N LEU A 22 3.33 -8.14 -19.12
CA LEU A 22 1.93 -7.68 -19.01
C LEU A 22 0.98 -8.52 -19.88
N ARG A 23 1.39 -8.89 -21.10
CA ARG A 23 0.59 -9.79 -21.96
C ARG A 23 0.45 -11.18 -21.37
N VAL A 24 1.51 -11.75 -20.84
CA VAL A 24 1.48 -13.08 -20.21
C VAL A 24 0.55 -13.08 -19.00
N GLN A 25 0.57 -12.02 -18.18
CA GLN A 25 -0.38 -11.88 -17.06
C GLN A 25 -1.83 -11.86 -17.55
N GLY A 26 -2.13 -11.15 -18.63
CA GLY A 26 -3.45 -11.14 -19.27
C GLY A 26 -3.86 -12.49 -19.88
N LEU A 27 -2.92 -13.31 -20.36
CA LEU A 27 -3.18 -14.65 -20.86
C LEU A 27 -3.43 -15.68 -19.73
N LEU A 28 -2.87 -15.44 -18.55
CA LEU A 28 -3.06 -16.31 -17.37
C LEU A 28 -4.42 -16.09 -16.66
N GLY A 29 -5.22 -15.14 -17.15
CA GLY A 29 -6.59 -14.86 -16.69
C GLY A 29 -7.05 -13.47 -17.17
N PRO A 30 -8.31 -13.34 -17.59
CA PRO A 30 -8.81 -12.09 -18.19
C PRO A 30 -8.89 -10.91 -17.22
N SER A 31 -8.74 -11.13 -15.92
CA SER A 31 -8.85 -10.08 -14.90
C SER A 31 -7.89 -10.37 -13.76
N PHE A 32 -6.79 -9.69 -13.71
CA PHE A 32 -5.94 -9.63 -12.54
C PHE A 32 -5.95 -8.21 -11.97
N VAL A 33 -5.73 -8.09 -10.68
CA VAL A 33 -5.55 -6.81 -10.00
C VAL A 33 -4.15 -6.77 -9.42
N ARG A 34 -3.49 -5.62 -9.49
CA ARG A 34 -2.26 -5.35 -8.75
C ARG A 34 -2.49 -4.29 -7.71
N ALA A 35 -1.82 -4.42 -6.58
CA ALA A 35 -1.71 -3.35 -5.60
C ALA A 35 -0.29 -2.77 -5.63
N LEU A 36 -0.20 -1.45 -5.81
CA LEU A 36 1.04 -0.70 -5.71
C LEU A 36 1.11 -0.04 -4.34
N ASN A 37 2.30 0.00 -3.78
CA ASN A 37 2.59 0.67 -2.52
C ASN A 37 3.50 1.87 -2.75
N TYR A 38 3.00 3.02 -2.37
CA TYR A 38 3.71 4.30 -2.30
C TYR A 38 3.92 4.68 -0.84
N HIS A 39 4.91 5.53 -0.61
CA HIS A 39 5.12 6.20 0.66
C HIS A 39 4.98 7.71 0.46
N ASP A 40 6.06 8.47 0.52
CA ASP A 40 6.02 9.91 0.38
C ASP A 40 5.89 10.37 -1.09
N VAL A 41 5.00 11.34 -1.32
CA VAL A 41 4.85 12.05 -2.60
C VAL A 41 4.96 13.55 -2.33
N PRO A 42 6.17 14.07 -2.07
CA PRO A 42 6.32 15.47 -1.72
C PRO A 42 5.94 16.39 -2.89
N PRO A 43 5.59 17.65 -2.64
CA PRO A 43 5.12 18.59 -3.67
C PRO A 43 6.02 18.68 -4.90
N GLU A 44 7.33 18.57 -4.72
CA GLU A 44 8.32 18.59 -5.81
C GLU A 44 8.23 17.37 -6.73
N ARG A 45 7.50 16.33 -6.33
CA ARG A 45 7.25 15.10 -7.09
C ARG A 45 5.82 14.98 -7.61
N ALA A 46 4.99 15.99 -7.40
CA ALA A 46 3.60 15.98 -7.86
C ALA A 46 3.49 15.69 -9.37
N GLN A 47 4.29 16.35 -10.22
CA GLN A 47 4.30 16.11 -11.66
C GLN A 47 4.80 14.71 -12.04
N ASP A 48 5.74 14.14 -11.29
CA ASP A 48 6.22 12.77 -11.52
C ASP A 48 5.10 11.79 -11.25
N PHE A 49 4.39 11.96 -10.13
CA PHE A 49 3.24 11.14 -9.76
C PHE A 49 2.07 11.31 -10.72
N GLU A 50 1.75 12.53 -11.16
CA GLU A 50 0.72 12.80 -12.16
C GLU A 50 1.00 12.07 -13.49
N ARG A 51 2.25 12.03 -13.96
CA ARG A 51 2.63 11.23 -15.14
C ARG A 51 2.41 9.75 -14.94
N GLN A 52 2.67 9.23 -13.72
CA GLN A 52 2.38 7.83 -13.41
C GLN A 52 0.87 7.56 -13.40
N LEU A 53 0.05 8.47 -12.84
CA LEU A 53 -1.42 8.36 -12.85
C LEU A 53 -1.98 8.37 -14.28
N ALA A 54 -1.48 9.24 -15.16
CA ALA A 54 -1.87 9.25 -16.58
C ALA A 54 -1.55 7.90 -17.25
N PHE A 55 -0.35 7.35 -16.99
CA PHE A 55 0.04 6.05 -17.50
C PHE A 55 -0.88 4.92 -16.97
N TYR A 56 -1.31 4.98 -15.70
CA TYR A 56 -2.22 3.97 -15.13
C TYR A 56 -3.63 4.09 -15.71
N ALA A 57 -4.17 5.30 -15.81
CA ALA A 57 -5.53 5.55 -16.32
C ALA A 57 -5.73 5.02 -17.74
N GLU A 58 -4.70 5.07 -18.58
CA GLU A 58 -4.77 4.51 -19.93
C GLU A 58 -4.86 2.97 -19.94
N ARG A 59 -4.35 2.28 -18.93
CA ARG A 59 -4.07 0.83 -18.99
C ARG A 59 -4.81 -0.02 -17.97
N PHE A 60 -5.24 0.57 -16.88
CA PHE A 60 -5.83 -0.13 -15.75
C PHE A 60 -7.16 0.49 -15.34
N ASP A 61 -8.00 -0.31 -14.73
CA ASP A 61 -9.17 0.17 -14.01
C ASP A 61 -8.80 0.38 -12.53
N CYS A 62 -9.23 1.50 -11.97
CA CYS A 62 -9.11 1.74 -10.53
C CYS A 62 -10.02 0.78 -9.75
N TYR A 63 -9.49 0.18 -8.69
CA TYR A 63 -10.22 -0.73 -7.82
C TYR A 63 -10.37 -0.14 -6.42
N GLY A 64 -11.63 0.03 -6.00
CA GLY A 64 -12.03 0.31 -4.61
C GLY A 64 -12.36 -0.98 -3.85
N VAL A 65 -12.81 -0.83 -2.59
CA VAL A 65 -13.13 -1.98 -1.72
C VAL A 65 -14.23 -2.85 -2.32
N SER A 66 -15.30 -2.25 -2.85
CA SER A 66 -16.40 -2.98 -3.48
C SER A 66 -15.98 -3.76 -4.71
N ASP A 67 -15.07 -3.20 -5.53
CA ASP A 67 -14.54 -3.86 -6.72
C ASP A 67 -13.68 -5.07 -6.33
N LEU A 68 -12.85 -4.93 -5.28
CA LEU A 68 -12.01 -6.00 -4.79
C LEU A 68 -12.83 -7.14 -4.15
N ARG A 69 -13.85 -6.81 -3.35
CA ARG A 69 -14.81 -7.79 -2.82
C ARG A 69 -15.57 -8.52 -3.95
N ALA A 70 -15.95 -7.80 -5.01
CA ALA A 70 -16.57 -8.40 -6.19
C ALA A 70 -15.62 -9.34 -6.93
N LEU A 71 -14.33 -8.99 -7.06
CA LEU A 71 -13.30 -9.86 -7.64
C LEU A 71 -13.20 -11.19 -6.86
N TYR A 72 -13.12 -11.13 -5.53
CA TYR A 72 -13.08 -12.33 -4.68
C TYR A 72 -14.34 -13.20 -4.81
N ALA A 73 -15.48 -12.57 -5.08
CA ALA A 73 -16.74 -13.29 -5.40
C ALA A 73 -16.81 -13.77 -6.87
N GLY A 74 -15.71 -13.75 -7.62
CA GLY A 74 -15.64 -14.21 -9.01
C GLY A 74 -16.30 -13.25 -10.03
N ARG A 75 -16.56 -12.01 -9.65
CA ARG A 75 -17.21 -10.97 -10.47
C ARG A 75 -16.25 -9.80 -10.72
N PRO A 76 -15.30 -9.93 -11.65
CA PRO A 76 -14.37 -8.83 -11.95
C PRO A 76 -15.11 -7.63 -12.54
N LYS A 77 -14.59 -6.42 -12.27
CA LYS A 77 -15.16 -5.13 -12.72
C LYS A 77 -15.25 -5.02 -14.24
N SER A 78 -14.22 -5.50 -14.93
CA SER A 78 -14.11 -5.46 -16.40
C SER A 78 -13.12 -6.51 -16.91
N SER A 79 -12.88 -6.54 -18.23
CA SER A 79 -11.80 -7.33 -18.85
C SER A 79 -10.43 -6.65 -18.78
N ARG A 80 -10.36 -5.36 -18.37
CA ARG A 80 -9.10 -4.64 -18.17
C ARG A 80 -8.45 -5.08 -16.86
N PRO A 81 -7.11 -5.07 -16.77
CA PRO A 81 -6.44 -5.30 -15.50
C PRO A 81 -6.79 -4.20 -14.49
N GLY A 82 -6.94 -4.58 -13.23
CA GLY A 82 -7.21 -3.65 -12.14
C GLY A 82 -5.94 -3.17 -11.44
N LEU A 83 -6.02 -1.98 -10.84
CA LEU A 83 -4.97 -1.41 -10.04
C LEU A 83 -5.52 -0.80 -8.75
N ILE A 84 -4.87 -1.10 -7.65
CA ILE A 84 -5.06 -0.50 -6.34
C ILE A 84 -3.82 0.34 -6.05
N LEU A 85 -4.00 1.59 -5.66
CA LEU A 85 -2.92 2.47 -5.22
C LEU A 85 -3.00 2.65 -3.71
N THR A 86 -2.03 2.11 -2.98
CA THR A 86 -1.92 2.24 -1.52
C THR A 86 -0.81 3.22 -1.17
N PHE A 87 -1.00 3.97 -0.09
CA PHE A 87 -0.10 4.99 0.41
C PHE A 87 0.10 4.75 1.90
N ASP A 88 1.29 4.30 2.27
CA ASP A 88 1.62 3.97 3.65
C ASP A 88 2.15 5.19 4.42
N ASP A 89 2.28 5.05 5.72
CA ASP A 89 2.94 5.94 6.67
C ASP A 89 2.15 7.18 7.11
N GLY A 90 1.00 7.48 6.53
CA GLY A 90 0.18 8.61 7.00
C GLY A 90 0.84 9.98 6.86
N LEU A 91 1.63 10.19 5.80
CA LEU A 91 2.35 11.44 5.55
C LEU A 91 1.42 12.55 5.06
N ARG A 92 1.71 13.80 5.43
CA ARG A 92 0.95 15.00 5.02
C ARG A 92 0.80 15.13 3.50
N SER A 93 1.81 14.74 2.75
CA SER A 93 1.77 14.76 1.28
C SER A 93 0.62 13.93 0.68
N HIS A 94 0.06 12.99 1.45
CA HIS A 94 -1.11 12.23 1.01
C HIS A 94 -2.36 13.09 0.88
N ALA A 95 -2.56 14.06 1.80
CA ALA A 95 -3.66 15.03 1.71
C ALA A 95 -3.36 16.17 0.76
N ASP A 96 -2.13 16.73 0.82
CA ASP A 96 -1.77 17.95 0.09
C ASP A 96 -1.52 17.70 -1.42
N VAL A 97 -1.06 16.51 -1.80
CA VAL A 97 -0.63 16.20 -3.16
C VAL A 97 -1.37 14.99 -3.74
N VAL A 98 -1.37 13.86 -3.02
CA VAL A 98 -1.86 12.58 -3.57
C VAL A 98 -3.36 12.62 -3.81
N ALA A 99 -4.14 12.95 -2.80
CA ALA A 99 -5.60 12.91 -2.88
C ALA A 99 -6.15 13.85 -3.96
N PRO A 100 -5.71 15.13 -4.07
CA PRO A 100 -6.16 16.01 -5.14
C PRO A 100 -5.86 15.47 -6.55
N LEU A 101 -4.67 14.88 -6.75
CA LEU A 101 -4.31 14.29 -8.04
C LEU A 101 -5.15 13.04 -8.34
N LEU A 102 -5.35 12.16 -7.37
CA LEU A 102 -6.23 10.99 -7.53
C LEU A 102 -7.65 11.41 -7.92
N GLU A 103 -8.20 12.43 -7.25
CA GLU A 103 -9.53 12.96 -7.55
C GLU A 103 -9.65 13.51 -8.97
N GLN A 104 -8.63 14.20 -9.48
CA GLN A 104 -8.58 14.69 -10.87
C GLN A 104 -8.67 13.55 -11.89
N PHE A 105 -8.09 12.39 -11.58
CA PHE A 105 -8.15 11.20 -12.42
C PHE A 105 -9.36 10.31 -12.16
N GLY A 106 -10.22 10.63 -11.17
CA GLY A 106 -11.34 9.79 -10.74
C GLY A 106 -10.90 8.49 -10.08
N TRP A 107 -9.73 8.49 -9.40
CA TRP A 107 -9.15 7.33 -8.75
C TRP A 107 -9.36 7.33 -7.24
N THR A 108 -9.56 6.15 -6.68
CA THR A 108 -9.61 5.92 -5.22
C THR A 108 -8.23 5.54 -4.72
N GLY A 109 -7.69 6.30 -3.77
CA GLY A 109 -6.49 5.95 -3.01
C GLY A 109 -6.83 5.12 -1.76
N TRP A 110 -5.86 4.34 -1.29
CA TRP A 110 -5.95 3.57 -0.06
C TRP A 110 -4.84 4.01 0.89
N PHE A 111 -5.20 4.77 1.92
CA PHE A 111 -4.26 5.43 2.83
C PHE A 111 -4.13 4.64 4.13
N MET A 112 -2.95 4.09 4.38
CA MET A 112 -2.65 3.27 5.54
C MET A 112 -2.01 4.14 6.63
N VAL A 113 -2.69 4.29 7.76
CA VAL A 113 -2.40 5.32 8.76
C VAL A 113 -1.86 4.68 10.04
N PRO A 114 -0.60 4.99 10.43
CA PRO A 114 -0.09 4.72 11.77
C PRO A 114 -0.63 5.76 12.75
N VAL A 115 -1.40 5.29 13.74
CA VAL A 115 -2.24 6.16 14.58
C VAL A 115 -1.42 7.14 15.42
N ALA A 116 -0.37 6.63 16.08
CA ALA A 116 0.45 7.45 16.96
C ALA A 116 1.17 8.59 16.21
N PHE A 117 1.49 8.41 14.93
CA PHE A 117 2.12 9.45 14.13
C PHE A 117 1.18 10.64 13.91
N VAL A 118 -0.12 10.37 13.69
CA VAL A 118 -1.16 11.40 13.58
C VAL A 118 -1.43 12.10 14.94
N ASP A 119 -1.36 11.33 16.04
CA ASP A 119 -1.52 11.87 17.41
C ASP A 119 -0.28 12.66 17.88
N THR A 120 0.89 12.52 17.24
CA THR A 120 2.14 13.18 17.64
C THR A 120 2.09 14.67 17.32
N PRO A 121 2.44 15.57 18.26
CA PRO A 121 2.53 17.01 18.02
C PRO A 121 3.51 17.33 16.87
N PRO A 122 3.22 18.35 16.03
CA PRO A 122 4.04 18.70 14.86
C PRO A 122 5.53 18.79 15.13
N GLU A 123 5.92 19.40 16.25
CA GLU A 123 7.30 19.58 16.67
C GLU A 123 8.05 18.28 17.00
N GLU A 124 7.33 17.19 17.29
CA GLU A 124 7.88 15.86 17.65
C GLU A 124 7.79 14.87 16.48
N GLN A 125 7.09 15.21 15.39
CA GLN A 125 6.80 14.25 14.30
C GLN A 125 8.07 13.80 13.57
N VAL A 126 9.07 14.64 13.41
CA VAL A 126 10.35 14.28 12.78
C VAL A 126 11.10 13.24 13.63
N ASP A 127 11.13 13.43 14.92
CA ASP A 127 11.77 12.49 15.86
C ASP A 127 10.99 11.17 15.93
N PHE A 128 9.65 11.26 15.95
CA PHE A 128 8.80 10.06 15.85
C PHE A 128 9.07 9.28 14.56
N ALA A 129 9.09 9.95 13.42
CA ALA A 129 9.33 9.32 12.12
C ALA A 129 10.70 8.62 12.09
N ALA A 130 11.75 9.27 12.63
CA ALA A 130 13.08 8.69 12.73
C ALA A 130 13.10 7.44 13.64
N ALA A 131 12.46 7.51 14.82
CA ALA A 131 12.38 6.40 15.77
C ALA A 131 11.62 5.20 15.24
N HIS A 132 10.56 5.42 14.43
CA HIS A 132 9.65 4.40 13.93
C HIS A 132 9.89 4.01 12.46
N SER A 133 11.01 4.46 11.85
CA SER A 133 11.40 4.12 10.47
C SER A 133 10.38 4.59 9.42
N ILE A 134 9.66 5.67 9.68
CA ILE A 134 8.82 6.35 8.69
C ILE A 134 9.71 7.18 7.79
N GLY A 135 9.75 6.82 6.51
CA GLY A 135 10.58 7.50 5.53
C GLY A 135 9.86 8.70 4.93
N HIS A 136 10.30 9.91 5.23
CA HIS A 136 9.82 11.12 4.56
C HIS A 136 10.93 11.81 3.79
N LYS A 137 10.57 12.55 2.73
CA LYS A 137 11.51 13.43 2.04
C LYS A 137 11.58 14.77 2.81
N ASN A 138 12.76 15.36 2.84
CA ASN A 138 13.01 16.59 3.62
C ASN A 138 12.29 17.82 3.03
N HIS A 139 11.00 17.69 2.69
CA HIS A 139 10.17 18.85 2.40
C HIS A 139 9.88 19.58 3.70
N VAL A 140 10.17 20.89 3.74
CA VAL A 140 9.95 21.72 4.91
C VAL A 140 8.59 22.39 4.78
N TYR A 141 7.69 22.06 5.71
CA TYR A 141 6.41 22.74 5.85
C TYR A 141 6.51 23.86 6.88
N ASP A 142 5.85 25.01 6.64
CA ASP A 142 5.94 26.20 7.50
C ASP A 142 5.47 25.94 8.94
N ASP A 143 4.54 24.99 9.13
CA ASP A 143 3.99 24.58 10.42
C ASP A 143 4.68 23.35 11.03
N ALA A 144 5.81 22.92 10.48
CA ALA A 144 6.59 21.74 10.85
C ALA A 144 5.85 20.38 10.79
N ARG A 145 4.56 20.36 10.44
CA ARG A 145 3.75 19.14 10.41
C ARG A 145 4.06 18.30 9.18
N ILE A 146 4.53 17.06 9.37
CA ILE A 146 4.83 16.10 8.31
C ILE A 146 3.86 14.92 8.26
N ALA A 147 3.07 14.67 9.32
CA ALA A 147 2.01 13.68 9.35
C ALA A 147 0.67 14.26 8.86
N LEU A 148 -0.27 13.40 8.48
CA LEU A 148 -1.68 13.76 8.37
C LEU A 148 -2.18 14.30 9.71
N SER A 149 -3.13 15.23 9.67
CA SER A 149 -3.97 15.55 10.83
C SER A 149 -5.22 14.66 10.85
N TRP A 150 -5.92 14.61 11.97
CA TRP A 150 -7.21 13.92 12.02
C TRP A 150 -8.26 14.54 11.08
N ASP A 151 -8.19 15.85 10.83
CA ASP A 151 -9.04 16.49 9.82
C ASP A 151 -8.73 15.98 8.42
N ASP A 152 -7.44 15.82 8.08
CA ASP A 152 -7.03 15.22 6.80
C ASP A 152 -7.52 13.78 6.68
N VAL A 153 -7.35 12.96 7.73
CA VAL A 153 -7.80 11.55 7.74
C VAL A 153 -9.31 11.45 7.55
N ARG A 154 -10.09 12.31 8.22
CA ARG A 154 -11.54 12.40 8.03
C ARG A 154 -11.92 12.84 6.61
N ALA A 155 -11.23 13.83 6.06
CA ALA A 155 -11.46 14.28 4.67
C ALA A 155 -11.15 13.18 3.65
N LEU A 156 -10.03 12.46 3.82
CA LEU A 156 -9.65 11.33 2.97
C LEU A 156 -10.71 10.22 3.00
N SER A 157 -11.27 9.91 4.18
CA SER A 157 -12.26 8.84 4.34
C SER A 157 -13.58 9.07 3.60
N GLY A 158 -13.87 10.32 3.20
CA GLY A 158 -15.08 10.67 2.45
C GLY A 158 -15.06 10.23 0.98
N LYS A 159 -13.87 10.05 0.39
CA LYS A 159 -13.69 9.75 -1.04
C LYS A 159 -12.74 8.58 -1.31
N HIS A 160 -11.91 8.26 -0.35
CA HIS A 160 -10.85 7.28 -0.43
C HIS A 160 -11.02 6.22 0.66
N VAL A 161 -10.15 5.23 0.67
CA VAL A 161 -10.11 4.19 1.69
C VAL A 161 -9.07 4.58 2.75
N VAL A 162 -9.44 4.58 4.01
CA VAL A 162 -8.52 4.69 5.14
C VAL A 162 -8.36 3.32 5.76
N GLY A 163 -7.13 2.87 5.92
CA GLY A 163 -6.77 1.60 6.55
C GLY A 163 -5.82 1.79 7.73
N CYS A 164 -5.71 0.77 8.55
CA CYS A 164 -4.82 0.73 9.71
C CYS A 164 -3.39 0.32 9.28
N HIS A 165 -2.39 1.04 9.81
CA HIS A 165 -0.98 0.72 9.62
C HIS A 165 -0.26 0.58 10.96
N THR A 166 -0.86 -0.15 11.90
CA THR A 166 -0.48 -0.31 13.30
C THR A 166 -0.64 0.99 14.13
N TRP A 167 -0.37 0.90 15.43
CA TRP A 167 -0.38 2.08 16.30
C TRP A 167 0.89 2.91 16.14
N ASN A 168 2.07 2.28 16.35
CA ASN A 168 3.37 2.96 16.35
C ASN A 168 4.21 2.72 15.08
N HIS A 169 3.63 2.29 13.96
CA HIS A 169 4.38 1.85 12.78
C HIS A 169 5.37 0.71 13.11
N THR A 170 4.90 -0.26 13.90
CA THR A 170 5.72 -1.37 14.40
C THR A 170 5.66 -2.58 13.47
N ARG A 171 6.82 -3.17 13.16
CA ARG A 171 6.89 -4.48 12.49
C ARG A 171 6.36 -5.57 13.42
N LEU A 172 5.39 -6.35 12.96
CA LEU A 172 4.68 -7.33 13.78
C LEU A 172 5.42 -8.68 13.84
N ALA A 173 6.69 -8.61 14.27
CA ALA A 173 7.57 -9.76 14.39
C ALA A 173 7.13 -10.73 15.51
N ASP A 174 7.64 -11.97 15.45
CA ASP A 174 7.37 -13.03 16.45
C ASP A 174 7.82 -12.66 17.88
N SER A 175 8.65 -11.64 18.03
CA SER A 175 9.13 -11.17 19.33
C SER A 175 8.11 -10.32 20.11
N LEU A 176 7.01 -9.89 19.47
CA LEU A 176 5.97 -9.12 20.14
C LEU A 176 5.09 -10.05 21.00
N ASP A 177 4.82 -9.62 22.23
CA ASP A 177 3.87 -10.29 23.09
C ASP A 177 2.42 -9.90 22.80
N ALA A 178 1.49 -10.54 23.48
CA ALA A 178 0.06 -10.31 23.29
C ALA A 178 -0.36 -8.87 23.63
N ALA A 179 0.27 -8.23 24.62
CA ALA A 179 -0.05 -6.86 25.02
C ALA A 179 0.39 -5.86 23.94
N ALA A 180 1.59 -6.04 23.39
CA ALA A 180 2.08 -5.23 22.27
C ALA A 180 1.21 -5.41 21.02
N LEU A 181 0.78 -6.62 20.70
CA LEU A 181 -0.10 -6.87 19.57
C LEU A 181 -1.49 -6.25 19.77
N GLU A 182 -2.04 -6.27 20.98
CA GLU A 182 -3.32 -5.58 21.31
C GLU A 182 -3.19 -4.07 21.10
N GLU A 183 -2.07 -3.49 21.45
CA GLU A 183 -1.82 -2.07 21.21
C GLU A 183 -1.70 -1.75 19.73
N GLU A 184 -0.86 -2.50 19.02
CA GLU A 184 -0.53 -2.20 17.62
C GLU A 184 -1.69 -2.46 16.65
N ILE A 185 -2.61 -3.37 16.94
CA ILE A 185 -3.65 -3.79 16.00
C ILE A 185 -5.04 -3.40 16.48
N PRO A 186 -5.67 -4.04 17.49
CA PRO A 186 -7.03 -3.71 17.90
C PRO A 186 -7.19 -2.28 18.43
N ARG A 187 -6.22 -1.77 19.22
CA ARG A 187 -6.27 -0.39 19.72
C ARG A 187 -6.20 0.62 18.57
N ALA A 188 -5.32 0.40 17.58
CA ALA A 188 -5.20 1.26 16.42
C ALA A 188 -6.50 1.28 15.61
N LYS A 189 -7.12 0.11 15.37
CA LYS A 189 -8.41 0.00 14.69
C LYS A 189 -9.48 0.82 15.42
N ARG A 190 -9.66 0.57 16.72
CA ARG A 190 -10.68 1.30 17.53
C ARG A 190 -10.49 2.82 17.49
N ARG A 191 -9.23 3.30 17.52
CA ARG A 191 -8.95 4.74 17.45
C ARG A 191 -9.34 5.33 16.10
N LEU A 192 -9.00 4.67 14.98
CA LEU A 192 -9.40 5.07 13.63
C LEU A 192 -10.92 5.08 13.49
N GLU A 193 -11.59 4.02 13.92
CA GLU A 193 -13.06 3.91 13.85
C GLU A 193 -13.78 5.01 14.67
N ALA A 194 -13.24 5.34 15.85
CA ALA A 194 -13.78 6.43 16.67
C ALA A 194 -13.63 7.80 16.00
N GLU A 195 -12.52 8.07 15.34
CA GLU A 195 -12.28 9.33 14.62
C GLU A 195 -13.10 9.44 13.33
N LEU A 196 -13.27 8.34 12.63
CA LEU A 196 -13.97 8.31 11.35
C LEU A 196 -15.47 8.08 11.49
N ASN A 197 -15.94 7.63 12.65
CA ASN A 197 -17.32 7.20 12.90
C ASN A 197 -17.83 6.18 11.85
N GLN A 198 -16.94 5.28 11.42
CA GLN A 198 -17.22 4.21 10.46
C GLN A 198 -16.27 3.03 10.67
N PRO A 199 -16.62 1.80 10.21
CA PRO A 199 -15.72 0.65 10.26
C PRO A 199 -14.42 0.89 9.46
N VAL A 200 -13.32 0.34 9.98
CA VAL A 200 -12.01 0.29 9.30
C VAL A 200 -11.66 -1.17 9.04
N ASP A 201 -11.97 -1.63 7.84
CA ASP A 201 -11.88 -3.06 7.45
C ASP A 201 -10.55 -3.42 6.80
N VAL A 202 -9.65 -2.45 6.64
CA VAL A 202 -8.40 -2.59 5.87
C VAL A 202 -7.20 -2.44 6.78
N PHE A 203 -6.25 -3.37 6.66
CA PHE A 203 -4.97 -3.35 7.36
C PHE A 203 -3.80 -3.41 6.39
N ALA A 204 -2.67 -2.80 6.72
CA ALA A 204 -1.41 -3.00 6.04
C ALA A 204 -0.29 -3.31 7.04
N TRP A 205 0.46 -4.36 6.74
CA TRP A 205 1.64 -4.73 7.52
C TRP A 205 2.77 -3.72 7.33
N VAL A 206 3.48 -3.43 8.40
CA VAL A 206 4.68 -2.60 8.37
C VAL A 206 5.89 -3.42 7.93
N GLY A 207 6.65 -2.89 6.97
CA GLY A 207 7.81 -3.57 6.41
C GLY A 207 7.44 -4.63 5.36
N GLY A 208 8.46 -5.31 4.86
CA GLY A 208 8.27 -6.30 3.80
C GLY A 208 9.23 -7.48 3.92
N GLU A 209 10.19 -7.43 4.84
CA GLU A 209 11.09 -8.53 5.17
C GLU A 209 10.34 -9.68 5.86
N GLU A 210 10.82 -10.89 5.73
CA GLU A 210 10.14 -12.09 6.25
C GLU A 210 9.96 -12.04 7.77
N ALA A 211 10.92 -11.44 8.49
CA ALA A 211 10.86 -11.26 9.95
C ALA A 211 9.84 -10.20 10.43
N ALA A 212 9.24 -9.43 9.51
CA ALA A 212 8.19 -8.46 9.83
C ALA A 212 6.80 -9.10 9.97
N TYR A 213 6.68 -10.40 9.76
CA TYR A 213 5.42 -11.14 9.81
C TYR A 213 5.45 -12.18 10.91
N SER A 214 4.33 -12.39 11.60
CA SER A 214 4.16 -13.47 12.57
C SER A 214 2.79 -14.12 12.51
N ALA A 215 2.72 -15.39 12.89
CA ALA A 215 1.46 -16.13 12.95
C ALA A 215 0.52 -15.58 14.03
N GLN A 216 1.08 -15.05 15.11
CA GLN A 216 0.29 -14.46 16.19
C GLN A 216 -0.37 -13.16 15.73
N ALA A 217 0.39 -12.28 15.08
CA ALA A 217 -0.17 -11.04 14.54
C ALA A 217 -1.24 -11.31 13.47
N ALA A 218 -1.04 -12.31 12.59
CA ALA A 218 -2.05 -12.68 11.60
C ALA A 218 -3.38 -13.07 12.26
N ARG A 219 -3.35 -13.86 13.34
CA ARG A 219 -4.56 -14.20 14.11
C ARG A 219 -5.20 -12.98 14.74
N VAL A 220 -4.41 -12.07 15.34
CA VAL A 220 -4.94 -10.83 15.93
C VAL A 220 -5.58 -9.92 14.87
N ILE A 221 -5.02 -9.85 13.66
CA ILE A 221 -5.62 -9.10 12.54
C ILE A 221 -6.98 -9.70 12.16
N ASP A 222 -7.07 -11.01 12.04
CA ASP A 222 -8.31 -11.75 11.72
C ASP A 222 -9.36 -11.57 12.85
N ASP A 223 -8.96 -11.81 14.10
CA ASP A 223 -9.80 -11.68 15.29
C ASP A 223 -10.30 -10.23 15.51
N ALA A 224 -9.51 -9.23 15.13
CA ALA A 224 -9.90 -7.82 15.15
C ALA A 224 -10.95 -7.46 14.07
N GLY A 225 -11.25 -8.37 13.17
CA GLY A 225 -12.27 -8.20 12.14
C GLY A 225 -11.85 -7.28 11.00
N PHE A 226 -10.59 -7.37 10.55
CA PHE A 226 -10.18 -6.80 9.27
C PHE A 226 -10.58 -7.74 8.14
N ASP A 227 -11.22 -7.20 7.09
CA ASP A 227 -11.61 -7.97 5.89
C ASP A 227 -10.45 -8.14 4.90
N LEU A 228 -9.57 -7.14 4.83
CA LEU A 228 -8.49 -7.04 3.85
C LEU A 228 -7.17 -6.70 4.55
N SER A 229 -6.11 -7.42 4.21
CA SER A 229 -4.77 -7.12 4.75
C SER A 229 -3.71 -7.14 3.67
N PHE A 230 -2.91 -6.08 3.61
CA PHE A 230 -1.88 -5.86 2.59
C PHE A 230 -0.49 -6.18 3.11
N MET A 231 0.25 -6.96 2.31
CA MET A 231 1.66 -7.35 2.50
C MET A 231 2.52 -6.84 1.34
N THR A 232 3.84 -6.99 1.42
CA THR A 232 4.75 -6.50 0.38
C THR A 232 5.68 -7.61 -0.15
N ASN A 233 5.12 -8.57 -0.93
CA ASN A 233 5.86 -9.68 -1.52
C ASN A 233 5.56 -9.93 -3.02
N ASN A 234 5.17 -8.89 -3.74
CA ASN A 234 4.96 -8.87 -5.20
C ASN A 234 4.14 -10.05 -5.74
N ALA A 235 2.85 -9.84 -5.95
CA ALA A 235 1.99 -10.73 -6.71
C ALA A 235 0.81 -9.97 -7.31
N VAL A 236 0.16 -10.58 -8.30
CA VAL A 236 -1.18 -10.22 -8.71
C VAL A 236 -2.19 -10.77 -7.72
N ILE A 237 -3.34 -10.13 -7.63
CA ILE A 237 -4.51 -10.53 -6.86
C ILE A 237 -5.47 -11.22 -7.80
N ARG A 238 -5.99 -12.38 -7.40
CA ARG A 238 -6.92 -13.20 -8.19
C ARG A 238 -8.10 -13.67 -7.36
N PRO A 239 -9.20 -14.04 -8.00
CA PRO A 239 -10.26 -14.80 -7.31
C PRO A 239 -9.66 -16.03 -6.62
N GLY A 240 -10.03 -16.24 -5.36
CA GLY A 240 -9.53 -17.37 -4.56
C GLY A 240 -8.24 -17.12 -3.77
N ASP A 241 -7.57 -15.98 -3.95
CA ASP A 241 -6.48 -15.58 -3.05
C ASP A 241 -7.05 -15.20 -1.67
N HIS A 242 -6.24 -15.37 -0.62
CA HIS A 242 -6.66 -15.06 0.73
C HIS A 242 -6.75 -13.53 0.96
N PRO A 243 -7.88 -12.97 1.39
CA PRO A 243 -8.08 -11.52 1.49
C PRO A 243 -7.19 -10.86 2.57
N LEU A 244 -6.73 -11.60 3.57
CA LEU A 244 -5.77 -11.11 4.57
C LEU A 244 -4.30 -11.29 4.14
N GLN A 245 -4.02 -11.68 2.89
CA GLN A 245 -2.66 -11.89 2.36
C GLN A 245 -2.45 -11.21 1.01
N ILE A 246 -3.01 -10.03 0.80
CA ILE A 246 -2.93 -9.28 -0.45
C ILE A 246 -1.50 -8.74 -0.65
N GLN A 247 -0.90 -9.06 -1.79
CA GLN A 247 0.49 -8.71 -2.05
C GLN A 247 0.62 -7.41 -2.84
N ARG A 248 1.49 -6.52 -2.39
CA ARG A 248 1.79 -5.24 -3.03
C ARG A 248 3.16 -5.23 -3.68
N THR A 249 3.33 -4.31 -4.58
CA THR A 249 4.59 -3.99 -5.26
C THR A 249 4.98 -2.54 -4.97
N ASN A 250 6.18 -2.30 -4.43
CA ASN A 250 6.64 -0.96 -4.11
C ASN A 250 6.98 -0.15 -5.36
N VAL A 251 6.42 1.04 -5.44
CA VAL A 251 6.72 2.07 -6.45
C VAL A 251 6.86 3.40 -5.72
N GLU A 252 7.77 4.24 -6.22
CA GLU A 252 7.95 5.58 -5.68
C GLU A 252 7.55 6.63 -6.71
N ALA A 253 7.10 7.79 -6.24
CA ALA A 253 6.66 8.88 -7.13
C ALA A 253 7.76 9.32 -8.11
N TRP A 254 9.03 9.24 -7.71
CA TRP A 254 10.19 9.56 -8.57
C TRP A 254 10.69 8.39 -9.42
N ASP A 255 10.04 7.22 -9.38
CA ASP A 255 10.40 6.11 -10.26
C ASP A 255 10.06 6.48 -11.72
N SER A 256 11.00 6.26 -12.62
CA SER A 256 10.75 6.49 -14.04
C SER A 256 9.69 5.52 -14.59
N GLU A 257 9.04 5.89 -15.69
CA GLU A 257 8.05 5.03 -16.36
C GLU A 257 8.62 3.62 -16.63
N ALA A 258 9.89 3.51 -17.01
CA ALA A 258 10.52 2.20 -17.21
C ALA A 258 10.57 1.35 -15.94
N VAL A 259 10.82 1.96 -14.78
CA VAL A 259 10.80 1.28 -13.48
C VAL A 259 9.37 0.86 -13.13
N VAL A 260 8.41 1.75 -13.30
CA VAL A 260 6.97 1.46 -13.06
C VAL A 260 6.50 0.30 -13.93
N ARG A 261 6.80 0.31 -15.22
CA ARG A 261 6.47 -0.77 -16.16
C ARG A 261 7.11 -2.10 -15.76
N PHE A 262 8.37 -2.07 -15.34
CA PHE A 262 9.06 -3.25 -14.84
C PHE A 262 8.39 -3.81 -13.57
N GLN A 263 8.02 -2.96 -12.63
CA GLN A 263 7.31 -3.34 -11.41
C GLN A 263 5.94 -3.99 -11.71
N LEU A 264 5.22 -3.45 -12.69
CA LEU A 264 3.92 -3.97 -13.12
C LEU A 264 4.01 -5.25 -13.97
N SER A 265 5.18 -5.54 -14.56
CA SER A 265 5.35 -6.64 -15.52
C SER A 265 5.17 -8.04 -14.94
N GLY A 266 5.19 -8.21 -13.60
CA GLY A 266 5.14 -9.52 -12.94
C GLY A 266 6.47 -10.29 -12.94
N LEU A 267 7.54 -9.75 -13.54
CA LEU A 267 8.85 -10.40 -13.54
C LEU A 267 9.40 -10.57 -12.10
N LEU A 268 9.11 -9.61 -11.22
CA LEU A 268 9.49 -9.69 -9.82
C LEU A 268 8.71 -10.75 -9.05
N ASP A 269 7.49 -11.09 -9.47
CA ASP A 269 6.64 -12.07 -8.78
C ASP A 269 7.31 -13.44 -8.66
N LEU A 270 8.13 -13.78 -9.67
CA LEU A 270 8.92 -15.02 -9.68
C LEU A 270 10.01 -15.00 -8.61
N GLY A 271 10.74 -13.89 -8.47
CA GLY A 271 11.79 -13.73 -7.47
C GLY A 271 11.25 -13.78 -6.03
N TYR A 272 10.05 -13.27 -5.82
CA TYR A 272 9.40 -13.27 -4.50
C TYR A 272 8.65 -14.57 -4.17
N ARG A 273 8.46 -15.49 -5.12
CA ARG A 273 7.62 -16.69 -4.96
C ARG A 273 7.98 -17.54 -3.74
N ALA A 274 9.25 -17.79 -3.52
CA ALA A 274 9.70 -18.63 -2.39
C ALA A 274 9.43 -17.95 -1.04
N LYS A 275 9.78 -16.67 -0.91
CA LYS A 275 9.51 -15.86 0.28
C LYS A 275 8.00 -15.78 0.53
N ARG A 276 7.22 -15.39 -0.48
CA ARG A 276 5.76 -15.28 -0.38
C ARG A 276 5.10 -16.58 0.12
N ARG A 277 5.56 -17.74 -0.37
CA ARG A 277 5.04 -19.04 0.11
C ARG A 277 5.34 -19.30 1.60
N ARG A 278 6.52 -18.87 2.10
CA ARG A 278 6.84 -19.02 3.53
C ARG A 278 6.00 -18.08 4.37
N VAL A 279 5.92 -16.80 3.97
CA VAL A 279 5.11 -15.79 4.65
C VAL A 279 3.64 -16.19 4.66
N ASN A 280 3.06 -16.58 3.52
CA ASN A 280 1.66 -16.98 3.45
C ASN A 280 1.34 -18.18 4.35
N ARG A 281 2.22 -19.19 4.42
CA ARG A 281 2.05 -20.31 5.35
C ARG A 281 2.13 -19.90 6.80
N LEU A 282 3.03 -18.95 7.11
CA LEU A 282 3.19 -18.41 8.46
C LEU A 282 1.95 -17.62 8.92
N THR A 283 1.35 -16.89 8.02
CA THR A 283 0.23 -15.95 8.28
C THR A 283 -1.13 -16.49 7.85
N GLU A 284 -1.24 -17.81 7.61
CA GLU A 284 -2.50 -18.46 7.27
C GLU A 284 -3.43 -18.43 8.48
N THR A 285 -4.60 -17.80 8.32
CA THR A 285 -5.72 -17.82 9.27
C THR A 285 -6.85 -18.66 8.71
N ARG A 286 -7.84 -19.00 9.55
CA ARG A 286 -8.93 -19.92 9.17
C ARG A 286 -9.96 -19.26 8.25
#